data_d5c3038779cd086d21660c3a63e84096
#
_entry.id   d5c3038779cd086d21660c3a63e84096
#
_cell.length_a   1.000
_cell.length_b   1.000
_cell.length_c   1.000
_cell.angle_alpha   90.00
_cell.angle_beta   90.00
_cell.angle_gamma   90.00
#
_symmetry.space_group_name_H-M   'P 1'
#
loop_
_entity.id
_entity.type
_entity.pdbx_description
1 polymer ?
#
loop_
_entity_poly.entity_id
_entity_poly.type
_entity_poly.pdbx_seq_one_letter_code
_entity_poly.pdbx_strand_id
1 'polypeptide(L)'
;MLRSKLTAMAAVAAIALTGCDVFDDDDDDAAVAVDTTVVRVLHASPDAPAVNVTIDGLSFNGVDYKAGTQDIRVPGGTYTVQVDGLTPGANTTVIGPVDLTLSADTRYAVIAAGPVATIAPVIVEIPDQSPAVGNIRATVVHGAPAAPAVDVYVTAPGADLGASAPLGSFSFGGSLGPAEVPGGEYQIRVTLAGTTTVVFDSGPVVLTAGIDYLITAVENTEAGDAPVSLVVLDGANSFELFDVDTPAALRVIHNSPDAPAVDIIVNDDFANPLVPGLAFPDFTGFVEVAPGTYNVKVTPAGDAGTIVIAADLNLTVGSESSVYATGLLANIAPQVLADDRRSVATQAQVRILHGSPAAGAVDIF
;
A
#
# COMPACT_ATOMS: atom_id res chain seq x y z
N MET A 1 -10.54 17.11 -7.37
CA MET A 1 -10.00 16.49 -8.60
C MET A 1 -9.47 15.12 -8.24
N LEU A 2 -10.13 14.11 -8.78
CA LEU A 2 -9.82 12.70 -8.54
C LEU A 2 -8.37 12.44 -8.97
N ARG A 3 -7.49 12.11 -8.05
CA ARG A 3 -6.19 11.54 -8.43
C ARG A 3 -6.47 10.15 -8.96
N SER A 4 -6.37 10.01 -10.28
CA SER A 4 -6.23 8.70 -10.88
C SER A 4 -4.93 8.11 -10.31
N LYS A 5 -5.05 7.04 -9.52
CA LYS A 5 -3.92 6.14 -9.33
C LYS A 5 -3.51 5.74 -10.74
N LEU A 6 -2.30 6.15 -11.15
CA LEU A 6 -1.70 5.63 -12.37
C LEU A 6 -1.59 4.12 -12.15
N THR A 7 -2.54 3.40 -12.70
CA THR A 7 -2.39 1.97 -12.93
C THR A 7 -1.25 1.88 -13.93
N ALA A 8 -0.08 1.44 -13.50
CA ALA A 8 0.99 1.08 -14.41
C ALA A 8 0.44 -0.04 -15.30
N MET A 9 -0.02 0.32 -16.48
CA MET A 9 -0.40 -0.63 -17.50
C MET A 9 0.90 -1.29 -17.96
N ALA A 10 1.22 -2.44 -17.38
CA ALA A 10 2.20 -3.34 -17.95
C ALA A 10 1.67 -3.75 -19.32
N ALA A 11 2.27 -3.21 -20.37
CA ALA A 11 2.03 -3.70 -21.72
C ALA A 11 2.59 -5.12 -21.79
N VAL A 12 1.73 -6.11 -21.64
CA VAL A 12 2.05 -7.50 -21.96
C VAL A 12 2.24 -7.51 -23.49
N ALA A 13 3.50 -7.51 -23.93
CA ALA A 13 3.83 -7.83 -25.30
C ALA A 13 3.52 -9.32 -25.51
N ALA A 14 2.31 -9.61 -25.95
CA ALA A 14 2.01 -10.90 -26.54
C ALA A 14 2.85 -11.00 -27.82
N ILE A 15 3.89 -11.82 -27.80
CA ILE A 15 4.63 -12.19 -29.01
C ILE A 15 3.68 -13.08 -29.82
N ALA A 16 2.93 -12.47 -30.74
CA ALA A 16 2.22 -13.20 -31.76
C ALA A 16 3.25 -13.65 -32.78
N LEU A 17 3.61 -14.91 -32.76
CA LEU A 17 4.30 -15.58 -33.86
C LEU A 17 3.29 -15.70 -35.04
N THR A 18 3.34 -14.76 -35.98
CA THR A 18 2.70 -14.94 -37.28
C THR A 18 3.60 -15.85 -38.10
N GLY A 19 3.29 -17.14 -38.07
CA GLY A 19 3.83 -18.09 -39.06
C GLY A 19 3.17 -17.87 -40.43
N CYS A 20 3.96 -17.64 -41.44
CA CYS A 20 3.50 -17.72 -42.84
C CYS A 20 3.24 -19.19 -43.21
N ASP A 21 2.05 -19.47 -43.71
CA ASP A 21 1.71 -20.72 -44.37
C ASP A 21 2.65 -20.99 -45.56
N VAL A 22 3.38 -22.09 -45.50
CA VAL A 22 3.82 -22.84 -46.67
C VAL A 22 3.39 -24.28 -46.43
N PHE A 23 2.46 -24.74 -47.24
CA PHE A 23 2.02 -26.13 -47.26
C PHE A 23 3.21 -27.03 -47.56
N ASP A 24 3.54 -27.94 -46.67
CA ASP A 24 3.98 -29.30 -47.05
C ASP A 24 3.77 -30.27 -45.88
N ASP A 25 3.53 -31.52 -46.22
CA ASP A 25 2.96 -32.60 -45.47
C ASP A 25 3.87 -33.10 -44.29
N ASP A 26 3.20 -33.64 -43.27
CA ASP A 26 3.67 -34.66 -42.34
C ASP A 26 4.89 -34.31 -41.43
N ASP A 27 4.71 -33.40 -40.48
CA ASP A 27 5.38 -33.52 -39.19
C ASP A 27 4.41 -33.10 -38.08
N ASP A 28 4.10 -34.03 -37.17
CA ASP A 28 3.46 -33.77 -35.89
C ASP A 28 4.37 -32.81 -35.06
N ASP A 29 4.37 -31.52 -35.37
CA ASP A 29 4.89 -30.51 -34.47
C ASP A 29 3.94 -30.39 -33.28
N ALA A 30 4.04 -31.36 -32.38
CA ALA A 30 3.54 -31.17 -31.03
C ALA A 30 4.18 -29.89 -30.52
N ALA A 31 3.39 -28.83 -30.37
CA ALA A 31 3.84 -27.60 -29.75
C ALA A 31 4.54 -27.98 -28.42
N VAL A 32 5.86 -27.79 -28.37
CA VAL A 32 6.64 -28.10 -27.18
C VAL A 32 6.06 -27.23 -26.10
N ALA A 33 5.38 -27.86 -25.12
CA ALA A 33 4.89 -27.16 -23.97
C ALA A 33 6.11 -26.54 -23.26
N VAL A 34 6.21 -25.22 -23.33
CA VAL A 34 7.27 -24.50 -22.63
C VAL A 34 6.91 -24.55 -21.15
N ASP A 35 7.73 -25.28 -20.40
CA ASP A 35 7.61 -25.31 -18.95
C ASP A 35 7.73 -23.88 -18.39
N THR A 36 6.68 -23.40 -17.75
CA THR A 36 6.61 -22.02 -17.25
C THR A 36 6.63 -21.95 -15.75
N THR A 37 7.03 -20.81 -15.25
CA THR A 37 7.01 -20.42 -13.83
C THR A 37 6.20 -19.14 -13.67
N VAL A 38 5.76 -18.83 -12.47
CA VAL A 38 5.08 -17.58 -12.14
C VAL A 38 5.93 -16.76 -11.18
N VAL A 39 6.07 -15.47 -11.44
CA VAL A 39 6.79 -14.54 -10.59
C VAL A 39 5.85 -13.41 -10.14
N ARG A 40 5.90 -13.07 -8.85
CA ARG A 40 5.32 -11.87 -8.25
C ARG A 40 6.43 -11.08 -7.59
N VAL A 41 6.38 -9.76 -7.70
CA VAL A 41 7.34 -8.87 -7.02
C VAL A 41 6.57 -7.97 -6.07
N LEU A 42 7.12 -7.73 -4.89
CA LEU A 42 6.59 -6.80 -3.91
C LEU A 42 7.71 -5.90 -3.37
N HIS A 43 7.47 -4.60 -3.29
CA HIS A 43 8.34 -3.66 -2.60
C HIS A 43 7.90 -3.50 -1.14
N ALA A 44 8.68 -4.06 -0.21
CA ALA A 44 8.41 -4.06 1.24
C ALA A 44 9.53 -3.38 2.06
N SER A 45 10.33 -2.50 1.45
CA SER A 45 11.35 -1.72 2.17
C SER A 45 10.78 -0.35 2.56
N PRO A 46 10.54 -0.07 3.86
CA PRO A 46 9.73 1.06 4.31
C PRO A 46 10.40 2.43 4.08
N ASP A 47 11.73 2.50 4.07
CA ASP A 47 12.50 3.72 3.93
C ASP A 47 13.21 3.86 2.56
N ALA A 48 13.00 2.90 1.64
CA ALA A 48 13.53 2.98 0.28
C ALA A 48 12.66 3.86 -0.61
N PRO A 49 13.23 4.52 -1.63
CA PRO A 49 12.45 5.19 -2.67
C PRO A 49 11.71 4.16 -3.52
N ALA A 50 10.84 4.63 -4.41
CA ALA A 50 10.30 3.77 -5.46
C ALA A 50 11.46 3.13 -6.26
N VAL A 51 11.24 1.92 -6.76
CA VAL A 51 12.27 1.14 -7.45
C VAL A 51 11.87 0.78 -8.88
N ASN A 52 12.87 0.58 -9.74
CA ASN A 52 12.71 -0.16 -10.97
C ASN A 52 13.22 -1.58 -10.75
N VAL A 53 12.44 -2.57 -11.14
CA VAL A 53 12.83 -3.98 -11.09
C VAL A 53 13.01 -4.47 -12.52
N THR A 54 14.16 -5.04 -12.82
CA THR A 54 14.48 -5.60 -14.14
C THR A 54 14.78 -7.09 -14.02
N ILE A 55 14.17 -7.89 -14.87
CA ILE A 55 14.34 -9.34 -14.96
C ILE A 55 14.57 -9.65 -16.44
N ASP A 56 15.84 -9.85 -16.86
CA ASP A 56 16.24 -10.14 -18.26
C ASP A 56 15.48 -9.33 -19.33
N GLY A 57 15.43 -8.01 -19.16
CA GLY A 57 14.76 -7.12 -20.11
C GLY A 57 13.28 -6.87 -19.87
N LEU A 58 12.60 -7.61 -18.98
CA LEU A 58 11.32 -7.21 -18.42
C LEU A 58 11.57 -6.13 -17.37
N SER A 59 10.87 -5.01 -17.46
CA SER A 59 11.05 -3.90 -16.53
C SER A 59 9.74 -3.49 -15.88
N PHE A 60 9.76 -3.37 -14.55
CA PHE A 60 8.68 -2.83 -13.74
C PHE A 60 9.19 -1.52 -13.15
N ASN A 61 8.63 -0.40 -13.63
CA ASN A 61 9.15 0.92 -13.31
C ASN A 61 8.30 1.60 -12.23
N GLY A 62 8.96 2.26 -11.30
CA GLY A 62 8.30 3.08 -10.28
C GLY A 62 7.47 2.25 -9.30
N VAL A 63 7.92 1.06 -8.96
CA VAL A 63 7.27 0.23 -7.92
C VAL A 63 7.54 0.89 -6.57
N ASP A 64 6.52 1.51 -5.99
CA ASP A 64 6.63 2.17 -4.70
C ASP A 64 6.42 1.20 -3.53
N TYR A 65 6.71 1.65 -2.32
CA TYR A 65 6.47 0.88 -1.10
C TYR A 65 5.02 0.37 -1.03
N LYS A 66 4.86 -0.89 -0.63
CA LYS A 66 3.57 -1.62 -0.60
C LYS A 66 2.97 -1.92 -1.98
N ALA A 67 3.63 -1.55 -3.07
CA ALA A 67 3.20 -1.92 -4.40
C ALA A 67 3.75 -3.29 -4.80
N GLY A 68 2.89 -4.10 -5.43
CA GLY A 68 3.25 -5.40 -5.98
C GLY A 68 2.79 -5.57 -7.43
N THR A 69 3.39 -6.54 -8.12
CA THR A 69 3.03 -6.88 -9.50
C THR A 69 1.88 -7.89 -9.53
N GLN A 70 1.25 -7.97 -10.69
CA GLN A 70 0.43 -9.14 -11.05
C GLN A 70 1.31 -10.39 -11.20
N ASP A 71 0.67 -11.55 -11.34
CA ASP A 71 1.35 -12.79 -11.72
C ASP A 71 1.96 -12.63 -13.11
N ILE A 72 3.28 -12.85 -13.20
CA ILE A 72 4.03 -12.79 -14.43
C ILE A 72 4.45 -14.19 -14.78
N ARG A 73 4.00 -14.70 -15.92
CA ARG A 73 4.36 -16.04 -16.38
C ARG A 73 5.54 -15.94 -17.34
N VAL A 74 6.62 -16.65 -17.01
CA VAL A 74 7.84 -16.70 -17.82
C VAL A 74 8.29 -18.16 -17.98
N PRO A 75 9.09 -18.51 -19.00
CA PRO A 75 9.72 -19.84 -19.08
C PRO A 75 10.56 -20.15 -17.84
N GLY A 76 10.70 -21.43 -17.47
CA GLY A 76 11.70 -21.85 -16.50
C GLY A 76 13.10 -21.54 -17.04
N GLY A 77 14.03 -21.10 -16.16
CA GLY A 77 15.37 -20.71 -16.60
C GLY A 77 16.10 -19.88 -15.55
N THR A 78 17.32 -19.43 -15.88
CA THR A 78 18.08 -18.51 -15.04
C THR A 78 17.92 -17.10 -15.58
N TYR A 79 17.57 -16.17 -14.73
CA TYR A 79 17.27 -14.77 -15.02
C TYR A 79 18.16 -13.86 -14.20
N THR A 80 18.74 -12.85 -14.84
CA THR A 80 19.46 -11.79 -14.11
C THR A 80 18.46 -10.77 -13.59
N VAL A 81 18.39 -10.63 -12.27
CA VAL A 81 17.49 -9.70 -11.55
C VAL A 81 18.29 -8.51 -11.04
N GLN A 82 17.77 -7.32 -11.25
CA GLN A 82 18.32 -6.09 -10.72
C GLN A 82 17.20 -5.18 -10.20
N VAL A 83 17.46 -4.52 -9.07
CA VAL A 83 16.56 -3.52 -8.49
C VAL A 83 17.33 -2.22 -8.32
N ASP A 84 16.83 -1.16 -8.96
CA ASP A 84 17.39 0.18 -8.91
C ASP A 84 16.47 1.12 -8.17
N GLY A 85 16.94 1.72 -7.07
CA GLY A 85 16.24 2.79 -6.36
C GLY A 85 16.23 4.08 -7.17
N LEU A 86 15.05 4.71 -7.26
CA LEU A 86 14.83 5.97 -7.97
C LEU A 86 15.24 7.12 -7.05
N THR A 87 16.48 7.62 -7.21
CA THR A 87 16.98 8.74 -6.42
C THR A 87 17.13 10.00 -7.28
N PRO A 88 17.05 11.21 -6.70
CA PRO A 88 17.26 12.45 -7.43
C PRO A 88 18.63 12.47 -8.11
N GLY A 89 18.65 12.64 -9.43
CA GLY A 89 19.86 12.76 -10.24
C GLY A 89 20.36 11.47 -10.90
N ALA A 90 20.24 10.30 -10.28
CA ALA A 90 20.60 9.02 -10.89
C ALA A 90 19.99 7.85 -10.12
N ASN A 91 19.64 6.79 -10.83
CA ASN A 91 19.23 5.55 -10.18
C ASN A 91 20.40 4.87 -9.49
N THR A 92 20.15 4.23 -8.37
CA THR A 92 21.16 3.51 -7.60
C THR A 92 20.75 2.04 -7.47
N THR A 93 21.60 1.13 -7.93
CA THR A 93 21.35 -0.30 -7.76
C THR A 93 21.38 -0.66 -6.28
N VAL A 94 20.29 -1.20 -5.78
CA VAL A 94 20.10 -1.60 -4.37
C VAL A 94 20.10 -3.11 -4.21
N ILE A 95 19.71 -3.86 -5.25
CA ILE A 95 19.81 -5.33 -5.31
C ILE A 95 20.36 -5.73 -6.66
N GLY A 96 21.33 -6.61 -6.69
CA GLY A 96 21.87 -7.22 -7.90
C GLY A 96 22.93 -6.39 -8.65
N PRO A 97 23.21 -6.70 -9.93
CA PRO A 97 22.61 -7.83 -10.66
C PRO A 97 22.91 -9.18 -9.99
N VAL A 98 21.90 -10.03 -9.90
CA VAL A 98 22.02 -11.38 -9.31
C VAL A 98 21.22 -12.37 -10.16
N ASP A 99 21.79 -13.56 -10.34
CA ASP A 99 21.12 -14.61 -11.09
C ASP A 99 20.14 -15.36 -10.18
N LEU A 100 18.89 -15.47 -10.63
CA LEU A 100 17.82 -16.23 -10.00
C LEU A 100 17.38 -17.34 -10.94
N THR A 101 17.51 -18.59 -10.48
CA THR A 101 17.01 -19.73 -11.25
C THR A 101 15.56 -20.00 -10.89
N LEU A 102 14.69 -19.92 -11.89
CA LEU A 102 13.26 -20.15 -11.80
C LEU A 102 12.94 -21.55 -12.34
N SER A 103 12.50 -22.44 -11.49
CA SER A 103 12.08 -23.79 -11.86
C SER A 103 10.66 -23.77 -12.45
N ALA A 104 10.41 -24.63 -13.43
CA ALA A 104 9.06 -24.85 -13.93
C ALA A 104 8.09 -25.31 -12.84
N ASP A 105 6.81 -25.14 -13.04
CA ASP A 105 5.72 -25.52 -12.11
C ASP A 105 5.89 -24.93 -10.70
N THR A 106 6.67 -23.87 -10.58
CA THR A 106 6.93 -23.17 -9.33
C THR A 106 6.46 -21.73 -9.44
N ARG A 107 5.92 -21.22 -8.36
CA ARG A 107 5.56 -19.80 -8.20
C ARG A 107 6.54 -19.14 -7.25
N TYR A 108 7.11 -18.05 -7.67
CA TYR A 108 8.08 -17.27 -6.89
C TYR A 108 7.47 -15.95 -6.45
N ALA A 109 7.53 -15.68 -5.15
CA ALA A 109 7.32 -14.33 -4.64
C ALA A 109 8.68 -13.73 -4.28
N VAL A 110 9.05 -12.65 -4.96
CA VAL A 110 10.29 -11.91 -4.74
C VAL A 110 9.96 -10.60 -4.04
N ILE A 111 10.30 -10.50 -2.77
CA ILE A 111 9.93 -9.38 -1.91
C ILE A 111 11.22 -8.61 -1.57
N ALA A 112 11.32 -7.37 -2.06
CA ALA A 112 12.42 -6.48 -1.67
C ALA A 112 12.12 -5.93 -0.27
N ALA A 113 12.78 -6.46 0.76
CA ALA A 113 12.48 -6.19 2.16
C ALA A 113 13.71 -5.73 2.94
N GLY A 114 13.48 -5.15 4.12
CA GLY A 114 14.51 -4.57 4.97
C GLY A 114 14.71 -3.07 4.76
N PRO A 115 15.45 -2.39 5.66
CA PRO A 115 15.84 -0.99 5.47
C PRO A 115 16.67 -0.85 4.19
N VAL A 116 16.57 0.30 3.49
CA VAL A 116 17.29 0.54 2.22
C VAL A 116 18.80 0.27 2.32
N ALA A 117 19.41 0.53 3.47
CA ALA A 117 20.83 0.29 3.70
C ALA A 117 21.24 -1.20 3.69
N THR A 118 20.27 -2.10 3.92
CA THR A 118 20.47 -3.55 3.99
C THR A 118 19.35 -4.30 3.27
N ILE A 119 18.72 -3.64 2.30
CA ILE A 119 17.63 -4.22 1.51
C ILE A 119 18.10 -5.50 0.83
N ALA A 120 17.29 -6.55 0.93
CA ALA A 120 17.60 -7.83 0.32
C ALA A 120 16.32 -8.51 -0.18
N PRO A 121 16.41 -9.40 -1.18
CA PRO A 121 15.26 -10.16 -1.62
C PRO A 121 14.91 -11.26 -0.59
N VAL A 122 13.65 -11.30 -0.17
CA VAL A 122 13.03 -12.47 0.45
C VAL A 122 12.34 -13.23 -0.68
N ILE A 123 12.79 -14.45 -0.92
CA ILE A 123 12.28 -15.31 -2.01
C ILE A 123 11.45 -16.42 -1.37
N VAL A 124 10.21 -16.54 -1.79
CA VAL A 124 9.30 -17.61 -1.36
C VAL A 124 8.92 -18.43 -2.58
N GLU A 125 9.17 -19.73 -2.49
CA GLU A 125 8.88 -20.71 -3.53
C GLU A 125 7.66 -21.55 -3.10
N ILE A 126 6.66 -21.61 -3.96
CA ILE A 126 5.46 -22.42 -3.75
C ILE A 126 5.11 -23.17 -5.05
N PRO A 127 4.49 -24.34 -4.99
CA PRO A 127 4.03 -25.03 -6.21
C PRO A 127 3.08 -24.15 -7.02
N ASP A 128 3.25 -24.03 -8.35
CA ASP A 128 2.31 -23.33 -9.24
C ASP A 128 1.10 -24.22 -9.52
N GLN A 129 0.23 -24.34 -8.53
CA GLN A 129 -1.00 -25.12 -8.57
C GLN A 129 -2.16 -24.23 -8.18
N SER A 130 -3.28 -24.40 -8.87
CA SER A 130 -4.53 -23.77 -8.43
C SER A 130 -5.02 -24.40 -7.15
N PRO A 131 -5.66 -23.62 -6.24
CA PRO A 131 -6.36 -24.19 -5.10
C PRO A 131 -7.43 -25.21 -5.54
N ALA A 132 -7.74 -26.18 -4.69
CA ALA A 132 -8.87 -27.08 -4.94
C ALA A 132 -10.18 -26.27 -5.09
N VAL A 133 -11.13 -26.84 -5.83
CA VAL A 133 -12.41 -26.16 -6.08
C VAL A 133 -13.10 -25.77 -4.77
N GLY A 134 -13.45 -24.53 -4.64
CA GLY A 134 -14.09 -23.98 -3.43
C GLY A 134 -13.11 -23.49 -2.37
N ASN A 135 -11.80 -23.72 -2.54
CA ASN A 135 -10.77 -23.30 -1.59
C ASN A 135 -10.00 -22.06 -2.08
N ILE A 136 -9.33 -21.41 -1.14
CA ILE A 136 -8.21 -20.50 -1.35
C ILE A 136 -6.91 -21.20 -0.97
N ARG A 137 -5.81 -20.67 -1.44
CA ARG A 137 -4.48 -21.00 -0.93
C ARG A 137 -3.81 -19.71 -0.49
N ALA A 138 -3.18 -19.71 0.68
CA ALA A 138 -2.56 -18.53 1.25
C ALA A 138 -1.14 -18.83 1.75
N THR A 139 -0.21 -17.95 1.36
CA THR A 139 1.15 -17.91 1.89
C THR A 139 1.34 -16.57 2.60
N VAL A 140 1.81 -16.61 3.85
CA VAL A 140 2.03 -15.43 4.67
C VAL A 140 3.54 -15.20 4.82
N VAL A 141 3.99 -13.95 4.67
CA VAL A 141 5.41 -13.57 4.76
C VAL A 141 5.60 -12.46 5.77
N HIS A 142 6.66 -12.55 6.58
CA HIS A 142 7.06 -11.48 7.49
C HIS A 142 8.07 -10.56 6.81
N GLY A 143 7.60 -9.44 6.26
CA GLY A 143 8.38 -8.45 5.54
C GLY A 143 8.74 -7.19 6.36
N ALA A 144 8.36 -7.13 7.64
CA ALA A 144 8.57 -5.98 8.52
C ALA A 144 9.81 -6.17 9.42
N PRO A 145 10.97 -5.58 9.09
CA PRO A 145 12.23 -5.83 9.79
C PRO A 145 12.24 -5.33 11.24
N ALA A 146 11.49 -4.28 11.57
CA ALA A 146 11.41 -3.74 12.92
C ALA A 146 10.43 -4.52 13.83
N ALA A 147 9.53 -5.33 13.25
CA ALA A 147 8.59 -6.11 14.04
C ALA A 147 9.27 -7.37 14.62
N PRO A 148 8.98 -7.74 15.88
CA PRO A 148 9.51 -8.96 16.48
C PRO A 148 8.91 -10.21 15.83
N ALA A 149 9.33 -11.40 16.31
CA ALA A 149 8.67 -12.65 15.95
C ALA A 149 7.19 -12.63 16.33
N VAL A 150 6.33 -13.17 15.47
CA VAL A 150 4.88 -13.11 15.60
C VAL A 150 4.24 -14.48 15.38
N ASP A 151 3.03 -14.65 15.94
CA ASP A 151 2.12 -15.73 15.58
C ASP A 151 1.00 -15.17 14.71
N VAL A 152 0.60 -15.92 13.68
CA VAL A 152 -0.48 -15.52 12.77
C VAL A 152 -1.67 -16.44 12.94
N TYR A 153 -2.83 -15.84 13.14
CA TYR A 153 -4.09 -16.53 13.23
C TYR A 153 -4.97 -16.15 12.03
N VAL A 154 -5.53 -17.16 11.37
CA VAL A 154 -6.57 -17.01 10.33
C VAL A 154 -7.77 -17.80 10.81
N THR A 155 -8.78 -17.10 11.27
CA THR A 155 -9.93 -17.69 11.97
C THR A 155 -11.24 -17.18 11.40
N ALA A 156 -12.37 -17.77 11.79
CA ALA A 156 -13.66 -17.13 11.60
C ALA A 156 -13.69 -15.79 12.37
N PRO A 157 -14.45 -14.79 11.89
CA PRO A 157 -14.56 -13.50 12.56
C PRO A 157 -15.04 -13.66 14.02
N GLY A 158 -14.39 -12.94 14.93
CA GLY A 158 -14.71 -12.96 16.35
C GLY A 158 -14.31 -14.22 17.11
N ALA A 159 -13.59 -15.17 16.50
CA ALA A 159 -13.14 -16.39 17.19
C ALA A 159 -12.20 -16.06 18.36
N ASP A 160 -12.34 -16.81 19.45
CA ASP A 160 -11.45 -16.70 20.61
C ASP A 160 -10.05 -17.21 20.27
N LEU A 161 -9.04 -16.35 20.38
CA LEU A 161 -7.65 -16.72 20.15
C LEU A 161 -7.13 -17.75 21.16
N GLY A 162 -7.61 -17.71 22.40
CA GLY A 162 -7.20 -18.66 23.43
C GLY A 162 -7.67 -20.10 23.13
N ALA A 163 -8.72 -20.24 22.28
CA ALA A 163 -9.23 -21.53 21.82
C ALA A 163 -8.80 -21.88 20.39
N SER A 164 -8.03 -21.00 19.72
CA SER A 164 -7.58 -21.15 18.34
C SER A 164 -6.09 -21.49 18.29
N ALA A 165 -5.70 -22.31 17.32
CA ALA A 165 -4.27 -22.53 17.04
C ALA A 165 -3.80 -21.49 16.01
N PRO A 166 -2.58 -20.94 16.19
CA PRO A 166 -1.98 -20.11 15.15
C PRO A 166 -1.67 -20.95 13.90
N LEU A 167 -1.65 -20.31 12.74
CA LEU A 167 -1.12 -20.89 11.50
C LEU A 167 0.35 -21.27 11.68
N GLY A 168 1.10 -20.49 12.43
CA GLY A 168 2.47 -20.69 12.84
C GLY A 168 3.11 -19.45 13.43
N SER A 169 4.38 -19.62 13.85
CA SER A 169 5.24 -18.55 14.37
C SER A 169 6.40 -18.34 13.43
N PHE A 170 6.76 -17.09 13.16
CA PHE A 170 7.88 -16.74 12.29
C PHE A 170 8.41 -15.32 12.59
N SER A 171 9.61 -15.04 12.08
CA SER A 171 10.29 -13.76 12.19
C SER A 171 10.58 -13.17 10.82
N PHE A 172 11.12 -11.96 10.79
CA PHE A 172 11.50 -11.27 9.55
C PHE A 172 12.21 -12.20 8.54
N GLY A 173 11.76 -12.15 7.29
CA GLY A 173 12.23 -12.99 6.18
C GLY A 173 11.62 -14.39 6.15
N GLY A 174 10.89 -14.81 7.19
CA GLY A 174 10.21 -16.10 7.22
C GLY A 174 8.87 -16.09 6.50
N SER A 175 8.39 -17.30 6.15
CA SER A 175 7.08 -17.50 5.55
C SER A 175 6.35 -18.69 6.16
N LEU A 176 5.01 -18.67 6.10
CA LEU A 176 4.11 -19.74 6.50
C LEU A 176 3.19 -20.12 5.34
N GLY A 177 2.95 -21.39 5.17
CA GLY A 177 2.10 -21.89 4.09
C GLY A 177 2.90 -22.55 2.96
N PRO A 178 2.31 -22.79 1.76
CA PRO A 178 0.91 -22.46 1.45
C PRO A 178 -0.08 -23.27 2.28
N ALA A 179 -1.04 -22.58 2.88
CA ALA A 179 -2.17 -23.19 3.57
C ALA A 179 -3.39 -23.16 2.66
N GLU A 180 -4.13 -24.25 2.57
CA GLU A 180 -5.34 -24.33 1.76
C GLU A 180 -6.56 -24.48 2.67
N VAL A 181 -7.53 -23.56 2.51
CA VAL A 181 -8.76 -23.50 3.30
C VAL A 181 -9.93 -23.11 2.40
N PRO A 182 -11.20 -23.42 2.76
CA PRO A 182 -12.36 -22.96 2.01
C PRO A 182 -12.37 -21.44 1.81
N GLY A 183 -12.85 -20.98 0.64
CA GLY A 183 -13.12 -19.55 0.46
C GLY A 183 -14.24 -19.09 1.42
N GLY A 184 -14.12 -17.86 1.94
CA GLY A 184 -15.08 -17.37 2.93
C GLY A 184 -14.64 -16.10 3.63
N GLU A 185 -15.34 -15.77 4.69
CA GLU A 185 -15.02 -14.63 5.54
C GLU A 185 -14.09 -15.09 6.68
N TYR A 186 -12.96 -14.40 6.83
CA TYR A 186 -11.95 -14.68 7.82
C TYR A 186 -11.57 -13.41 8.59
N GLN A 187 -10.90 -13.59 9.72
CA GLN A 187 -10.22 -12.53 10.47
C GLN A 187 -8.76 -12.95 10.63
N ILE A 188 -7.87 -12.08 10.16
CA ILE A 188 -6.43 -12.29 10.26
C ILE A 188 -5.94 -11.48 11.46
N ARG A 189 -5.38 -12.16 12.45
CA ARG A 189 -4.81 -11.50 13.62
C ARG A 189 -3.36 -11.90 13.80
N VAL A 190 -2.51 -10.90 14.08
CA VAL A 190 -1.10 -11.08 14.38
C VAL A 190 -0.89 -10.79 15.85
N THR A 191 -0.21 -11.70 16.54
CA THR A 191 0.13 -11.54 17.95
C THR A 191 1.63 -11.60 18.16
N LEU A 192 2.11 -11.11 19.29
CA LEU A 192 3.49 -11.39 19.70
C LEU A 192 3.68 -12.89 19.90
N ALA A 193 4.77 -13.45 19.38
CA ALA A 193 5.03 -14.88 19.39
C ALA A 193 4.89 -15.49 20.80
N GLY A 194 4.14 -16.60 20.91
CA GLY A 194 3.87 -17.29 22.16
C GLY A 194 2.89 -16.59 23.09
N THR A 195 2.17 -15.54 22.63
CA THR A 195 1.19 -14.81 23.42
C THR A 195 -0.12 -14.65 22.66
N THR A 196 -1.15 -14.15 23.35
CA THR A 196 -2.43 -13.72 22.73
C THR A 196 -2.54 -12.19 22.62
N THR A 197 -1.44 -11.47 22.78
CA THR A 197 -1.42 -10.00 22.64
C THR A 197 -1.49 -9.65 21.17
N VAL A 198 -2.65 -9.18 20.71
CA VAL A 198 -2.89 -8.76 19.33
C VAL A 198 -2.14 -7.46 19.05
N VAL A 199 -1.39 -7.42 17.96
CA VAL A 199 -0.68 -6.24 17.46
C VAL A 199 -1.18 -5.82 16.07
N PHE A 200 -2.00 -6.66 15.44
CA PHE A 200 -2.74 -6.35 14.21
C PHE A 200 -4.00 -7.20 14.16
N ASP A 201 -5.10 -6.57 13.78
CA ASP A 201 -6.40 -7.21 13.54
C ASP A 201 -7.02 -6.67 12.25
N SER A 202 -7.18 -7.51 11.23
CA SER A 202 -7.76 -7.09 9.95
C SER A 202 -9.25 -6.74 10.04
N GLY A 203 -9.93 -7.08 11.14
CA GLY A 203 -11.38 -7.24 11.09
C GLY A 203 -11.80 -8.34 10.10
N PRO A 204 -13.10 -8.45 9.80
CA PRO A 204 -13.60 -9.42 8.82
C PRO A 204 -13.13 -9.11 7.40
N VAL A 205 -12.51 -10.08 6.71
CA VAL A 205 -12.08 -9.99 5.31
C VAL A 205 -12.61 -11.18 4.52
N VAL A 206 -13.01 -10.96 3.27
CA VAL A 206 -13.50 -12.01 2.38
C VAL A 206 -12.34 -12.50 1.52
N LEU A 207 -11.99 -13.79 1.64
CA LEU A 207 -11.03 -14.47 0.77
C LEU A 207 -11.80 -15.32 -0.25
N THR A 208 -11.71 -14.91 -1.52
CA THR A 208 -12.49 -15.50 -2.62
C THR A 208 -11.91 -16.84 -3.07
N ALA A 209 -12.72 -17.88 -3.18
CA ALA A 209 -12.31 -19.19 -3.65
C ALA A 209 -11.64 -19.15 -5.04
N GLY A 210 -10.67 -20.04 -5.26
CA GLY A 210 -9.89 -20.16 -6.51
C GLY A 210 -8.66 -19.25 -6.57
N ILE A 211 -8.43 -18.44 -5.55
CA ILE A 211 -7.30 -17.48 -5.52
C ILE A 211 -6.15 -18.01 -4.66
N ASP A 212 -4.93 -17.77 -5.15
CA ASP A 212 -3.68 -17.99 -4.44
C ASP A 212 -3.17 -16.66 -3.91
N TYR A 213 -3.35 -16.45 -2.61
CA TYR A 213 -2.99 -15.20 -1.92
C TYR A 213 -1.55 -15.22 -1.42
N LEU A 214 -0.80 -14.17 -1.70
CA LEU A 214 0.41 -13.81 -0.97
C LEU A 214 0.06 -12.68 -0.01
N ILE A 215 0.23 -12.89 1.28
CA ILE A 215 -0.07 -11.92 2.34
C ILE A 215 1.25 -11.57 3.02
N THR A 216 1.71 -10.34 2.88
CA THR A 216 2.99 -9.91 3.46
C THR A 216 2.74 -8.88 4.54
N ALA A 217 3.17 -9.18 5.77
CA ALA A 217 3.23 -8.17 6.83
C ALA A 217 4.37 -7.19 6.52
N VAL A 218 4.05 -5.92 6.39
CA VAL A 218 5.00 -4.82 6.13
C VAL A 218 4.91 -3.80 7.26
N GLU A 219 5.92 -2.94 7.43
CA GLU A 219 5.85 -1.89 8.44
C GLU A 219 4.70 -0.92 8.14
N ASN A 220 3.96 -0.55 9.18
CA ASN A 220 2.98 0.51 9.06
C ASN A 220 3.69 1.86 8.96
N THR A 221 3.39 2.64 7.92
CA THR A 221 3.93 3.98 7.69
C THR A 221 2.86 5.07 7.82
N GLU A 222 1.63 4.67 8.06
CA GLU A 222 0.48 5.53 8.28
C GLU A 222 0.28 5.82 9.79
N ALA A 223 -0.74 6.62 10.10
CA ALA A 223 -1.13 6.93 11.47
C ALA A 223 -1.60 5.69 12.25
N GLY A 224 -1.59 5.77 13.57
CA GLY A 224 -2.03 4.72 14.49
C GLY A 224 -0.90 3.89 15.07
N ASP A 225 -1.26 3.02 16.02
CA ASP A 225 -0.31 2.27 16.85
C ASP A 225 0.03 0.87 16.32
N ALA A 226 -0.69 0.37 15.30
CA ALA A 226 -0.39 -0.93 14.71
C ALA A 226 1.01 -0.91 14.07
N PRO A 227 1.93 -1.82 14.45
CA PRO A 227 3.30 -1.80 13.94
C PRO A 227 3.41 -2.27 12.49
N VAL A 228 2.39 -2.94 11.99
CA VAL A 228 2.36 -3.53 10.65
C VAL A 228 1.01 -3.30 9.98
N SER A 229 1.02 -3.33 8.65
CA SER A 229 -0.15 -3.58 7.81
C SER A 229 0.10 -4.83 6.97
N LEU A 230 -0.92 -5.36 6.31
CA LEU A 230 -0.77 -6.53 5.45
C LEU A 230 -0.98 -6.14 3.98
N VAL A 231 0.03 -6.35 3.15
CA VAL A 231 -0.11 -6.23 1.69
C VAL A 231 -0.51 -7.58 1.13
N VAL A 232 -1.61 -7.60 0.40
CA VAL A 232 -2.17 -8.81 -0.20
C VAL A 232 -2.05 -8.74 -1.72
N LEU A 233 -1.45 -9.77 -2.32
CA LEU A 233 -1.41 -9.98 -3.75
C LEU A 233 -2.31 -11.17 -4.08
N ASP A 234 -3.29 -10.97 -4.97
CA ASP A 234 -4.26 -11.98 -5.39
C ASP A 234 -3.96 -12.57 -6.79
N GLY A 235 -2.80 -12.22 -7.35
CA GLY A 235 -2.37 -12.60 -8.69
C GLY A 235 -2.75 -11.60 -9.79
N ALA A 236 -3.77 -10.79 -9.58
CA ALA A 236 -4.20 -9.74 -10.49
C ALA A 236 -4.01 -8.33 -9.91
N ASN A 237 -4.18 -8.18 -8.60
CA ASN A 237 -4.14 -6.91 -7.90
C ASN A 237 -3.25 -7.01 -6.66
N SER A 238 -2.84 -5.85 -6.16
CA SER A 238 -2.32 -5.67 -4.81
C SER A 238 -3.20 -4.68 -4.04
N PHE A 239 -3.46 -4.97 -2.77
CA PHE A 239 -4.19 -4.10 -1.87
C PHE A 239 -3.67 -4.24 -0.44
N GLU A 240 -3.93 -3.24 0.38
CA GLU A 240 -3.50 -3.20 1.76
C GLU A 240 -4.68 -3.45 2.69
N LEU A 241 -4.46 -4.31 3.69
CA LEU A 241 -5.34 -4.47 4.84
C LEU A 241 -4.71 -3.71 6.00
N PHE A 242 -5.45 -2.77 6.53
CA PHE A 242 -5.10 -2.02 7.72
C PHE A 242 -5.61 -2.72 8.98
N ASP A 243 -5.00 -2.41 10.10
CA ASP A 243 -5.57 -2.74 11.40
C ASP A 243 -6.93 -2.07 11.55
N VAL A 244 -7.88 -2.75 12.20
CA VAL A 244 -9.26 -2.29 12.37
C VAL A 244 -9.34 -0.94 13.10
N ASP A 245 -8.35 -0.65 13.96
CA ASP A 245 -8.26 0.59 14.73
C ASP A 245 -7.40 1.66 14.05
N THR A 246 -6.89 1.41 12.82
CA THR A 246 -6.08 2.40 12.10
C THR A 246 -6.88 3.68 11.84
N PRO A 247 -6.47 4.83 12.38
CA PRO A 247 -7.16 6.10 12.18
C PRO A 247 -6.89 6.68 10.79
N ALA A 248 -7.62 7.73 10.46
CA ALA A 248 -7.19 8.73 9.50
C ALA A 248 -6.51 9.88 10.26
N ALA A 249 -5.57 10.57 9.61
CA ALA A 249 -4.93 11.75 10.18
C ALA A 249 -5.15 12.97 9.31
N LEU A 250 -5.46 14.10 9.92
CA LEU A 250 -5.58 15.36 9.21
C LEU A 250 -4.94 16.51 9.98
N ARG A 251 -4.48 17.51 9.25
CA ARG A 251 -4.13 18.82 9.79
C ARG A 251 -4.88 19.91 9.05
N VAL A 252 -5.12 21.02 9.72
CA VAL A 252 -5.82 22.18 9.16
C VAL A 252 -4.88 23.36 9.12
N ILE A 253 -4.89 24.08 8.00
CA ILE A 253 -4.07 25.26 7.76
C ILE A 253 -4.99 26.43 7.42
N HIS A 254 -4.91 27.53 8.18
CA HIS A 254 -5.59 28.76 7.87
C HIS A 254 -4.76 29.58 6.90
N ASN A 255 -5.14 29.58 5.62
CA ASN A 255 -4.39 30.24 4.55
C ASN A 255 -5.23 31.36 3.84
N SER A 256 -6.13 32.02 4.59
CA SER A 256 -6.91 33.16 4.13
C SER A 256 -6.46 34.42 4.86
N PRO A 257 -5.76 35.37 4.19
CA PRO A 257 -5.05 36.48 4.86
C PRO A 257 -5.94 37.58 5.41
N ASP A 258 -7.20 37.72 4.93
CA ASP A 258 -8.17 38.71 5.34
C ASP A 258 -9.31 38.13 6.18
N ALA A 259 -9.31 36.82 6.42
CA ALA A 259 -10.28 36.21 7.30
C ALA A 259 -9.85 36.30 8.77
N PRO A 260 -10.80 36.48 9.71
CA PRO A 260 -10.48 36.41 11.13
C PRO A 260 -10.06 35.01 11.55
N ALA A 261 -9.63 34.85 12.81
CA ALA A 261 -9.46 33.50 13.39
C ALA A 261 -10.77 32.71 13.24
N VAL A 262 -10.64 31.40 13.00
CA VAL A 262 -11.79 30.51 12.71
C VAL A 262 -11.86 29.35 13.71
N ASP A 263 -13.10 28.86 13.90
CA ASP A 263 -13.36 27.61 14.57
C ASP A 263 -13.70 26.55 13.51
N ILE A 264 -13.13 25.34 13.65
CA ILE A 264 -13.44 24.18 12.81
C ILE A 264 -14.43 23.29 13.58
N ILE A 265 -15.62 23.20 13.06
CA ILE A 265 -16.75 22.46 13.61
C ILE A 265 -16.91 21.16 12.86
N VAL A 266 -17.10 20.08 13.56
CA VAL A 266 -17.31 18.75 12.99
C VAL A 266 -18.65 18.21 13.46
N ASN A 267 -19.44 17.68 12.53
CA ASN A 267 -20.73 17.03 12.81
C ASN A 267 -21.69 17.92 13.62
N ASP A 268 -21.67 19.23 13.33
CA ASP A 268 -22.55 20.25 13.97
C ASP A 268 -22.35 20.42 15.48
N ASP A 269 -21.23 19.97 16.04
CA ASP A 269 -20.90 20.21 17.45
C ASP A 269 -20.26 21.60 17.64
N PHE A 270 -21.10 22.65 17.55
CA PHE A 270 -20.67 24.04 17.75
C PHE A 270 -20.24 24.35 19.19
N ALA A 271 -20.60 23.49 20.14
CA ALA A 271 -20.21 23.69 21.53
C ALA A 271 -18.75 23.27 21.77
N ASN A 272 -18.24 22.32 20.98
CA ASN A 272 -16.90 21.77 21.11
C ASN A 272 -16.21 21.75 19.74
N PRO A 273 -15.73 22.90 19.25
CA PRO A 273 -14.96 22.95 17.99
C PRO A 273 -13.77 21.99 18.03
N LEU A 274 -13.58 21.21 16.95
CA LEU A 274 -12.40 20.35 16.84
C LEU A 274 -11.10 21.16 16.90
N VAL A 275 -11.11 22.35 16.27
CA VAL A 275 -10.01 23.31 16.31
C VAL A 275 -10.59 24.68 16.62
N PRO A 276 -10.43 25.20 17.83
CA PRO A 276 -10.89 26.54 18.16
C PRO A 276 -9.85 27.61 17.82
N GLY A 277 -10.31 28.77 17.29
CA GLY A 277 -9.54 30.00 17.21
C GLY A 277 -8.30 29.94 16.31
N LEU A 278 -8.28 29.11 15.25
CA LEU A 278 -7.14 29.03 14.34
C LEU A 278 -7.01 30.33 13.55
N ALA A 279 -5.90 31.05 13.71
CA ALA A 279 -5.63 32.32 13.05
C ALA A 279 -4.74 32.15 11.81
N PHE A 280 -4.82 33.11 10.88
CA PHE A 280 -3.84 33.18 9.77
C PHE A 280 -2.47 33.64 10.30
N PRO A 281 -1.33 33.05 9.89
CA PRO A 281 -1.17 31.90 8.98
C PRO A 281 -0.95 30.56 9.71
N ASP A 282 -1.56 30.34 10.85
CA ASP A 282 -1.32 29.19 11.71
C ASP A 282 -1.88 27.89 11.13
N PHE A 283 -1.41 26.78 11.68
CA PHE A 283 -1.84 25.42 11.33
C PHE A 283 -1.82 24.51 12.57
N THR A 284 -2.57 23.42 12.51
CA THR A 284 -2.54 22.38 13.53
C THR A 284 -1.43 21.37 13.28
N GLY A 285 -1.02 20.60 14.29
CA GLY A 285 -0.42 19.29 14.06
C GLY A 285 -1.41 18.34 13.36
N PHE A 286 -0.94 17.14 13.02
CA PHE A 286 -1.85 16.08 12.60
C PHE A 286 -2.70 15.61 13.79
N VAL A 287 -3.99 15.52 13.59
CA VAL A 287 -4.98 15.01 14.54
C VAL A 287 -5.51 13.69 13.96
N GLU A 288 -5.46 12.65 14.77
CA GLU A 288 -6.02 11.35 14.41
C GLU A 288 -7.52 11.33 14.71
N VAL A 289 -8.28 10.81 13.76
CA VAL A 289 -9.73 10.66 13.87
C VAL A 289 -10.14 9.31 13.29
N ALA A 290 -11.27 8.77 13.72
CA ALA A 290 -11.79 7.54 13.14
C ALA A 290 -12.05 7.73 11.62
N PRO A 291 -11.85 6.72 10.78
CA PRO A 291 -12.24 6.79 9.38
C PRO A 291 -13.75 7.03 9.25
N GLY A 292 -14.15 7.84 8.25
CA GLY A 292 -15.57 8.14 8.03
C GLY A 292 -15.81 9.42 7.25
N THR A 293 -17.07 9.74 7.07
CA THR A 293 -17.47 11.03 6.46
C THR A 293 -17.87 12.01 7.55
N TYR A 294 -17.24 13.16 7.54
CA TYR A 294 -17.43 14.23 8.50
C TYR A 294 -18.08 15.44 7.82
N ASN A 295 -19.17 15.94 8.38
CA ASN A 295 -19.66 17.27 8.01
C ASN A 295 -18.78 18.31 8.71
N VAL A 296 -18.02 19.08 7.92
CA VAL A 296 -17.09 20.09 8.42
C VAL A 296 -17.64 21.48 8.12
N LYS A 297 -17.71 22.31 9.15
CA LYS A 297 -18.06 23.73 9.03
C LYS A 297 -16.95 24.60 9.61
N VAL A 298 -16.70 25.71 8.94
CA VAL A 298 -15.75 26.73 9.41
C VAL A 298 -16.56 27.98 9.72
N THR A 299 -16.35 28.53 10.91
CA THR A 299 -17.01 29.75 11.38
C THR A 299 -15.96 30.74 11.90
N PRO A 300 -16.23 32.07 11.92
CA PRO A 300 -15.40 32.98 12.68
C PRO A 300 -15.34 32.55 14.15
N ALA A 301 -14.18 32.67 14.77
CA ALA A 301 -13.98 32.24 16.15
C ALA A 301 -15.00 32.89 17.11
N GLY A 302 -15.72 32.02 17.84
CA GLY A 302 -16.78 32.45 18.76
C GLY A 302 -18.11 32.86 18.13
N ASP A 303 -18.27 32.76 16.82
CA ASP A 303 -19.53 33.05 16.10
C ASP A 303 -20.09 31.81 15.40
N ALA A 304 -20.86 31.03 16.12
CA ALA A 304 -21.50 29.81 15.58
C ALA A 304 -22.62 30.12 14.55
N GLY A 305 -23.05 31.40 14.42
CA GLY A 305 -24.12 31.78 13.54
C GLY A 305 -23.70 32.03 12.09
N THR A 306 -22.41 32.25 11.84
CA THR A 306 -21.87 32.59 10.53
C THR A 306 -21.00 31.44 10.00
N ILE A 307 -21.53 30.67 9.04
CA ILE A 307 -20.76 29.59 8.40
C ILE A 307 -20.10 30.13 7.12
N VAL A 308 -18.77 30.09 7.07
CA VAL A 308 -17.99 30.57 5.89
C VAL A 308 -17.57 29.41 4.97
N ILE A 309 -17.41 28.19 5.49
CA ILE A 309 -17.22 26.98 4.72
C ILE A 309 -18.15 25.90 5.28
N ALA A 310 -18.81 25.15 4.40
CA ALA A 310 -19.50 23.91 4.73
C ALA A 310 -19.17 22.86 3.67
N ALA A 311 -18.61 21.74 4.08
CA ALA A 311 -18.21 20.66 3.19
C ALA A 311 -18.21 19.31 3.91
N ASP A 312 -18.48 18.25 3.17
CA ASP A 312 -18.27 16.90 3.67
C ASP A 312 -16.84 16.46 3.35
N LEU A 313 -16.14 15.96 4.37
CA LEU A 313 -14.79 15.42 4.26
C LEU A 313 -14.84 13.91 4.49
N ASN A 314 -14.50 13.14 3.46
CA ASN A 314 -14.40 11.70 3.56
C ASN A 314 -12.94 11.32 3.87
N LEU A 315 -12.73 10.73 5.04
CA LEU A 315 -11.44 10.25 5.53
C LEU A 315 -11.45 8.73 5.51
N THR A 316 -10.64 8.14 4.65
CA THR A 316 -10.48 6.69 4.56
C THR A 316 -9.47 6.20 5.59
N VAL A 317 -9.55 4.92 5.97
CA VAL A 317 -8.59 4.28 6.86
C VAL A 317 -7.15 4.52 6.37
N GLY A 318 -6.23 4.87 7.28
CA GLY A 318 -4.83 5.15 6.97
C GLY A 318 -4.59 6.40 6.12
N SER A 319 -5.63 7.17 5.75
CA SER A 319 -5.42 8.39 4.96
C SER A 319 -4.83 9.52 5.80
N GLU A 320 -3.90 10.25 5.20
CA GLU A 320 -3.30 11.44 5.78
C GLU A 320 -3.57 12.64 4.89
N SER A 321 -4.02 13.76 5.45
CA SER A 321 -4.47 14.89 4.66
C SER A 321 -4.16 16.23 5.30
N SER A 322 -3.81 17.21 4.45
CA SER A 322 -3.76 18.62 4.80
C SER A 322 -4.98 19.35 4.22
N VAL A 323 -5.74 20.02 5.07
CA VAL A 323 -6.92 20.78 4.71
C VAL A 323 -6.59 22.28 4.84
N TYR A 324 -6.61 22.99 3.72
CA TYR A 324 -6.31 24.42 3.67
C TYR A 324 -7.62 25.20 3.54
N ALA A 325 -7.87 26.16 4.42
CA ALA A 325 -8.86 27.21 4.19
C ALA A 325 -8.16 28.32 3.40
N THR A 326 -8.39 28.40 2.09
CA THR A 326 -7.63 29.29 1.18
C THR A 326 -8.54 30.26 0.42
N GLY A 327 -7.95 31.31 -0.13
CA GLY A 327 -8.64 32.40 -0.80
C GLY A 327 -8.83 33.64 0.10
N LEU A 328 -9.46 34.66 -0.41
CA LEU A 328 -9.95 35.78 0.41
C LEU A 328 -11.26 35.39 1.10
N LEU A 329 -11.59 36.03 2.22
CA LEU A 329 -12.79 35.72 3.01
C LEU A 329 -14.06 35.64 2.16
N ALA A 330 -14.20 36.56 1.19
CA ALA A 330 -15.37 36.58 0.30
C ALA A 330 -15.52 35.35 -0.60
N ASN A 331 -14.43 34.62 -0.84
CA ASN A 331 -14.37 33.42 -1.69
C ASN A 331 -13.54 32.32 -1.03
N ILE A 332 -13.52 32.26 0.29
CA ILE A 332 -12.79 31.26 1.03
C ILE A 332 -13.34 29.88 0.71
N ALA A 333 -12.43 28.92 0.45
CA ALA A 333 -12.80 27.56 0.08
C ALA A 333 -11.82 26.55 0.67
N PRO A 334 -12.27 25.31 0.95
CA PRO A 334 -11.39 24.26 1.41
C PRO A 334 -10.60 23.67 0.23
N GLN A 335 -9.31 23.44 0.43
CA GLN A 335 -8.48 22.63 -0.45
C GLN A 335 -7.90 21.45 0.35
N VAL A 336 -8.21 20.24 -0.07
CA VAL A 336 -7.74 19.01 0.58
C VAL A 336 -6.64 18.39 -0.26
N LEU A 337 -5.49 18.15 0.35
CA LEU A 337 -4.36 17.50 -0.27
C LEU A 337 -3.99 16.25 0.54
N ALA A 338 -3.86 15.11 -0.13
CA ALA A 338 -3.33 13.91 0.49
C ALA A 338 -1.86 14.13 0.85
N ASP A 339 -1.46 13.73 2.03
CA ASP A 339 -0.07 13.73 2.48
C ASP A 339 0.50 12.31 2.39
N ASP A 340 1.81 12.22 2.24
CA ASP A 340 2.62 11.04 2.45
C ASP A 340 3.71 11.45 3.44
N ARG A 341 3.65 10.90 4.67
CA ARG A 341 4.62 11.18 5.72
C ARG A 341 5.69 10.11 5.84
N ARG A 342 5.66 9.12 4.97
CA ARG A 342 6.67 8.08 4.94
C ARG A 342 8.06 8.70 4.79
N SER A 343 8.96 8.32 5.67
CA SER A 343 10.36 8.76 5.61
C SER A 343 11.12 7.93 4.57
N VAL A 344 11.68 8.59 3.55
CA VAL A 344 12.53 7.96 2.55
C VAL A 344 13.98 8.34 2.84
N ALA A 345 14.82 7.36 3.18
CA ALA A 345 16.18 7.61 3.67
C ALA A 345 17.10 8.28 2.64
N THR A 346 16.79 8.18 1.35
CA THR A 346 17.63 8.67 0.25
C THR A 346 17.25 10.03 -0.28
N GLN A 347 16.15 10.64 0.17
CA GLN A 347 15.64 11.90 -0.37
C GLN A 347 14.77 12.66 0.63
N ALA A 348 14.69 13.98 0.45
CA ALA A 348 13.73 14.83 1.13
C ALA A 348 12.52 15.04 0.22
N GLN A 349 11.32 14.92 0.79
CA GLN A 349 10.08 15.26 0.10
C GLN A 349 9.67 16.70 0.44
N VAL A 350 9.41 17.52 -0.57
CA VAL A 350 8.99 18.91 -0.41
C VAL A 350 7.70 19.13 -1.19
N ARG A 351 6.68 19.67 -0.50
CA ARG A 351 5.45 20.17 -1.14
C ARG A 351 5.43 21.67 -1.07
N ILE A 352 5.21 22.32 -2.21
CA ILE A 352 5.01 23.77 -2.31
C ILE A 352 3.61 24.04 -2.76
N LEU A 353 2.89 24.92 -2.02
CA LEU A 353 1.55 25.34 -2.33
C LEU A 353 1.57 26.87 -2.55
N HIS A 354 1.10 27.31 -3.73
CA HIS A 354 0.83 28.73 -3.98
C HIS A 354 -0.49 29.12 -3.34
N GLY A 355 -0.41 29.72 -2.16
CA GLY A 355 -1.58 30.09 -1.36
C GLY A 355 -1.92 31.58 -1.38
N SER A 356 -1.29 32.41 -2.22
CA SER A 356 -1.56 33.85 -2.29
C SER A 356 -2.64 34.16 -3.34
N PRO A 357 -3.87 34.57 -2.94
CA PRO A 357 -4.96 34.80 -3.90
C PRO A 357 -4.75 36.07 -4.76
N ALA A 358 -3.90 36.98 -4.34
CA ALA A 358 -3.59 38.22 -5.05
C ALA A 358 -2.35 38.17 -5.95
N ALA A 359 -1.50 37.13 -5.80
CA ALA A 359 -0.33 36.97 -6.64
C ALA A 359 -0.69 36.23 -7.93
N GLY A 360 -0.07 36.61 -9.03
CA GLY A 360 -0.16 35.89 -10.30
C GLY A 360 0.58 34.54 -10.23
N ALA A 361 0.67 33.83 -11.37
CA ALA A 361 1.46 32.63 -11.50
C ALA A 361 2.93 32.92 -11.14
N VAL A 362 3.58 31.99 -10.47
CA VAL A 362 4.97 32.11 -10.01
C VAL A 362 5.79 30.90 -10.47
N ASP A 363 7.06 31.13 -10.75
CA ASP A 363 8.06 30.10 -10.97
C ASP A 363 8.85 29.90 -9.68
N ILE A 364 9.22 28.65 -9.41
CA ILE A 364 10.02 28.26 -8.24
C ILE A 364 11.30 27.61 -8.76
N PHE A 365 12.43 28.14 -8.35
CA PHE A 365 13.74 27.69 -8.78
C PHE A 365 14.51 27.03 -7.64
#